data_cc52685003c0a4ec3dc9531509f25ac5
#
_entry.id   cc52685003c0a4ec3dc9531509f25ac5
#
_cell.length_a   1.000
_cell.length_b   1.000
_cell.length_c   1.000
_cell.angle_alpha   90.00
_cell.angle_beta   90.00
_cell.angle_gamma   90.00
#
_symmetry.space_group_name_H-M   'P 1'
#
loop_
_entity.id
_entity.type
_entity.pdbx_description
1 polymer ?
#
loop_
_entity_poly.entity_id
_entity_poly.type
_entity_poly.pdbx_seq_one_letter_code
_entity_poly.pdbx_strand_id
1 'polypeptide(L)'
;ILMYDVYMKGKYQFCESKDLDVFKVIDKEISMDFHPRHGSIIPVTRKELKVLTDKWGIPSGFEMPTEKNPIITGYYADPEILYSNKNKKYYLYPTSDGFDGWGGYYFKTFSSDNLKDWKEENIILDLKKDVSWADGNAWAPCIIEKETGKGMYKYYYYFSGGLAGGQKKIGVAVA
;
A
#
# COMPACT_ATOMS: atom_id res chain seq x y z
N ILE A 1 7.13 -9.04 -11.24
CA ILE A 1 5.68 -9.08 -11.50
C ILE A 1 5.16 -7.66 -11.53
N LEU A 2 4.34 -7.33 -12.52
CA LEU A 2 3.55 -6.11 -12.61
C LEU A 2 2.08 -6.48 -12.44
N MET A 3 1.39 -5.79 -11.54
CA MET A 3 -0.05 -5.89 -11.34
C MET A 3 -0.67 -4.52 -11.62
N TYR A 4 -1.74 -4.47 -12.39
CA TYR A 4 -2.46 -3.22 -12.65
C TYR A 4 -3.97 -3.44 -12.80
N ASP A 5 -4.74 -2.44 -12.38
CA ASP A 5 -6.19 -2.43 -12.56
C ASP A 5 -6.54 -2.19 -14.03
N VAL A 6 -7.35 -3.07 -14.59
CA VAL A 6 -7.96 -2.84 -15.89
C VAL A 6 -9.20 -1.96 -15.67
N TYR A 7 -8.94 -0.65 -15.60
CA TYR A 7 -9.92 0.36 -15.25
C TYR A 7 -11.28 0.16 -15.94
N MET A 8 -12.36 0.33 -15.19
CA MET A 8 -13.76 0.12 -15.62
C MET A 8 -14.15 -1.34 -15.95
N LYS A 9 -13.23 -2.30 -15.87
CA LYS A 9 -13.55 -3.72 -16.13
C LYS A 9 -13.62 -4.58 -14.87
N GLY A 10 -13.35 -3.99 -13.69
CA GLY A 10 -13.44 -4.66 -12.39
C GLY A 10 -12.50 -5.85 -12.24
N LYS A 11 -11.33 -5.81 -12.87
CA LYS A 11 -10.34 -6.88 -12.78
C LYS A 11 -8.92 -6.34 -12.80
N TYR A 12 -8.02 -7.09 -12.21
CA TYR A 12 -6.57 -6.92 -12.38
C TYR A 12 -6.04 -7.74 -13.55
N GLN A 13 -4.93 -7.27 -14.11
CA GLN A 13 -4.07 -8.03 -15.00
C GLN A 13 -2.70 -8.16 -14.37
N PHE A 14 -2.11 -9.34 -14.53
CA PHE A 14 -0.79 -9.68 -14.03
C PHE A 14 0.16 -9.96 -15.18
N CYS A 15 1.35 -9.41 -15.09
CA CYS A 15 2.42 -9.64 -16.05
C CYS A 15 3.72 -10.00 -15.32
N GLU A 16 4.52 -10.85 -15.93
CA GLU A 16 5.90 -11.10 -15.52
C GLU A 16 6.89 -10.51 -16.51
N SER A 17 8.03 -10.06 -16.01
CA SER A 17 9.18 -9.66 -16.82
C SER A 17 10.46 -10.06 -16.12
N LYS A 18 11.49 -10.40 -16.90
CA LYS A 18 12.85 -10.70 -16.41
C LYS A 18 13.79 -9.51 -16.56
N ASP A 19 13.49 -8.60 -17.44
CA ASP A 19 14.34 -7.48 -17.87
C ASP A 19 13.68 -6.11 -17.71
N LEU A 20 12.39 -6.06 -17.34
CA LEU A 20 11.54 -4.88 -17.27
C LEU A 20 11.25 -4.21 -18.62
N ASP A 21 11.62 -4.86 -19.71
CA ASP A 21 11.39 -4.36 -21.09
C ASP A 21 10.29 -5.17 -21.78
N VAL A 22 10.34 -6.50 -21.67
CA VAL A 22 9.33 -7.39 -22.24
C VAL A 22 8.47 -7.99 -21.12
N PHE A 23 7.15 -7.80 -21.23
CA PHE A 23 6.17 -8.29 -20.25
C PHE A 23 5.28 -9.37 -20.88
N LYS A 24 5.15 -10.49 -20.18
CA LYS A 24 4.24 -11.60 -20.53
C LYS A 24 3.05 -11.59 -19.57
N VAL A 25 1.83 -11.62 -20.11
CA VAL A 25 0.60 -11.75 -19.31
C VAL A 25 0.51 -13.14 -18.70
N ILE A 26 0.27 -13.20 -17.38
CA ILE A 26 0.19 -14.44 -16.60
C ILE A 26 -1.15 -14.59 -15.85
N ASP A 27 -2.21 -13.93 -16.28
CA ASP A 27 -3.54 -13.95 -15.65
C ASP A 27 -4.06 -15.36 -15.39
N LYS A 28 -3.74 -16.32 -16.27
CA LYS A 28 -4.16 -17.73 -16.14
C LYS A 28 -3.40 -18.50 -15.05
N GLU A 29 -2.28 -17.97 -14.60
CA GLU A 29 -1.42 -18.55 -13.55
C GLU A 29 -1.77 -17.98 -12.16
N ILE A 30 -2.65 -16.98 -12.11
CA ILE A 30 -3.07 -16.29 -10.90
C ILE A 30 -4.55 -16.59 -10.66
N SER A 31 -4.88 -17.13 -9.49
CA SER A 31 -6.27 -17.21 -9.04
C SER A 31 -6.63 -16.01 -8.18
N MET A 32 -7.78 -15.43 -8.47
CA MET A 32 -8.33 -14.31 -7.71
C MET A 32 -9.84 -14.49 -7.63
N ASP A 33 -10.33 -14.70 -6.43
CA ASP A 33 -11.73 -15.03 -6.13
C ASP A 33 -12.51 -13.84 -5.53
N PHE A 34 -11.87 -12.69 -5.51
CA PHE A 34 -12.48 -11.44 -5.06
C PHE A 34 -12.17 -10.32 -6.07
N HIS A 35 -12.85 -9.18 -5.97
CA HIS A 35 -12.72 -8.06 -6.90
C HIS A 35 -12.06 -6.84 -6.23
N PRO A 36 -10.74 -6.89 -5.97
CA PRO A 36 -10.03 -5.73 -5.41
C PRO A 36 -9.93 -4.62 -6.45
N ARG A 37 -9.70 -3.40 -6.01
CA ARG A 37 -9.46 -2.27 -6.92
C ARG A 37 -8.05 -1.73 -6.86
N HIS A 38 -7.42 -1.83 -5.72
CA HIS A 38 -6.07 -1.33 -5.48
C HIS A 38 -5.30 -2.33 -4.62
N GLY A 39 -4.02 -2.44 -4.82
CA GLY A 39 -3.19 -3.36 -4.08
C GLY A 39 -1.70 -3.16 -4.29
N SER A 40 -0.91 -3.79 -3.46
CA SER A 40 0.55 -3.81 -3.53
C SER A 40 1.07 -5.24 -3.38
N ILE A 41 2.24 -5.52 -3.94
CA ILE A 41 2.87 -6.84 -3.89
C ILE A 41 4.24 -6.70 -3.22
N ILE A 42 4.47 -7.53 -2.21
CA ILE A 42 5.77 -7.67 -1.56
C ILE A 42 6.25 -9.11 -1.56
N PRO A 43 7.56 -9.35 -1.65
CA PRO A 43 8.12 -10.68 -1.41
C PRO A 43 8.02 -11.02 0.08
N VAL A 44 7.62 -12.25 0.37
CA VAL A 44 7.57 -12.78 1.74
C VAL A 44 8.30 -14.13 1.81
N THR A 45 8.91 -14.42 2.96
CA THR A 45 9.50 -15.74 3.22
C THR A 45 8.42 -16.80 3.46
N ARG A 46 8.77 -18.06 3.36
CA ARG A 46 7.83 -19.16 3.68
C ARG A 46 7.33 -19.10 5.13
N LYS A 47 8.16 -18.62 6.06
CA LYS A 47 7.78 -18.47 7.46
C LYS A 47 6.73 -17.37 7.63
N GLU A 48 6.92 -16.24 6.98
CA GLU A 48 5.97 -15.12 6.97
C GLU A 48 4.68 -15.49 6.27
N LEU A 49 4.77 -16.15 5.11
CA LEU A 49 3.58 -16.68 4.42
C LEU A 49 2.77 -17.59 5.33
N LYS A 50 3.44 -18.50 6.09
CA LYS A 50 2.75 -19.36 7.05
C LYS A 50 2.01 -18.56 8.12
N VAL A 51 2.63 -17.53 8.69
CA VAL A 51 1.99 -16.64 9.68
C VAL A 51 0.76 -15.96 9.09
N LEU A 52 0.86 -15.46 7.85
CA LEU A 52 -0.25 -14.84 7.14
C LEU A 52 -1.39 -15.83 6.92
N THR A 53 -1.08 -17.00 6.37
CA THR A 53 -2.09 -18.03 6.08
C THR A 53 -2.72 -18.62 7.32
N ASP A 54 -1.98 -18.76 8.41
CA ASP A 54 -2.52 -19.23 9.70
C ASP A 54 -3.53 -18.22 10.28
N LYS A 55 -3.31 -16.92 10.06
CA LYS A 55 -4.22 -15.88 10.59
C LYS A 55 -5.35 -15.53 9.64
N TRP A 56 -5.04 -15.35 8.37
CA TRP A 56 -5.96 -14.75 7.40
C TRP A 56 -6.61 -15.77 6.47
N GLY A 57 -6.12 -17.02 6.48
CA GLY A 57 -6.53 -18.07 5.56
C GLY A 57 -5.69 -18.10 4.29
N ILE A 58 -5.86 -19.14 3.51
CA ILE A 58 -5.22 -19.28 2.20
C ILE A 58 -6.23 -18.81 1.15
N PRO A 59 -5.87 -17.85 0.27
CA PRO A 59 -6.72 -17.49 -0.85
C PRO A 59 -6.69 -18.62 -1.89
N SER A 60 -7.57 -19.57 -1.77
CA SER A 60 -7.67 -20.74 -2.64
C SER A 60 -9.06 -20.91 -3.23
N GLY A 61 -9.71 -19.81 -3.60
CA GLY A 61 -11.10 -19.83 -4.07
C GLY A 61 -12.09 -20.21 -2.98
N PHE A 62 -11.71 -20.08 -1.72
CA PHE A 62 -12.52 -20.44 -0.57
C PHE A 62 -12.78 -19.23 0.32
N GLU A 63 -13.89 -19.29 1.02
CA GLU A 63 -14.32 -18.31 2.00
C GLU A 63 -13.18 -17.94 2.94
N MET A 64 -12.70 -16.71 2.81
CA MET A 64 -11.81 -16.14 3.81
C MET A 64 -12.59 -16.10 5.13
N PRO A 65 -12.02 -16.59 6.23
CA PRO A 65 -12.67 -16.45 7.52
C PRO A 65 -12.93 -14.96 7.77
N THR A 66 -14.19 -14.54 7.73
CA THR A 66 -14.62 -13.13 7.82
C THR A 66 -14.12 -12.45 9.10
N GLU A 67 -13.92 -13.21 10.13
CA GLU A 67 -13.39 -12.75 11.43
C GLU A 67 -11.90 -12.41 11.43
N LYS A 68 -11.15 -12.76 10.37
CA LYS A 68 -9.71 -12.52 10.24
C LYS A 68 -9.36 -11.36 9.31
N ASN A 69 -10.34 -10.85 8.58
CA ASN A 69 -10.26 -9.67 7.72
C ASN A 69 -11.44 -8.74 8.02
N PRO A 70 -11.26 -7.42 7.93
CA PRO A 70 -10.06 -6.68 7.51
C PRO A 70 -8.92 -6.70 8.57
N ILE A 71 -7.67 -6.56 8.10
CA ILE A 71 -6.47 -6.50 8.98
C ILE A 71 -6.42 -5.23 9.81
N ILE A 72 -7.05 -4.16 9.34
CA ILE A 72 -7.18 -2.86 9.99
C ILE A 72 -8.64 -2.41 9.85
N THR A 73 -9.22 -1.96 10.95
CA THR A 73 -10.57 -1.39 10.96
C THR A 73 -10.55 0.08 10.58
N GLY A 74 -11.57 0.54 9.86
CA GLY A 74 -11.70 1.92 9.39
C GLY A 74 -11.85 2.01 7.88
N TYR A 75 -11.70 3.23 7.34
CA TYR A 75 -11.80 3.49 5.91
C TYR A 75 -10.42 3.79 5.33
N TYR A 76 -9.90 2.86 4.57
CA TYR A 76 -8.57 2.94 3.96
C TYR A 76 -8.59 2.38 2.54
N ALA A 77 -7.74 2.94 1.68
CA ALA A 77 -7.53 2.50 0.31
C ALA A 77 -6.03 2.48 -0.04
N ASP A 78 -5.68 2.05 -1.25
CA ASP A 78 -4.34 2.13 -1.83
C ASP A 78 -3.22 1.69 -0.87
N PRO A 79 -3.27 0.45 -0.35
CA PRO A 79 -2.29 0.01 0.65
C PRO A 79 -0.91 -0.16 0.05
N GLU A 80 0.07 0.56 0.57
CA GLU A 80 1.49 0.38 0.27
C GLU A 80 2.20 -0.23 1.47
N ILE A 81 3.01 -1.24 1.25
CA ILE A 81 3.70 -1.96 2.33
C ILE A 81 5.22 -1.90 2.13
N LEU A 82 5.94 -1.56 3.20
CA LEU A 82 7.40 -1.52 3.25
C LEU A 82 7.92 -2.43 4.36
N TYR A 83 8.90 -3.28 4.07
CA TYR A 83 9.76 -3.84 5.10
C TYR A 83 10.97 -2.91 5.31
N SER A 84 11.04 -2.26 6.47
CA SER A 84 12.15 -1.38 6.80
C SER A 84 13.37 -2.19 7.23
N ASN A 85 14.46 -2.08 6.48
CA ASN A 85 15.74 -2.68 6.84
C ASN A 85 16.39 -1.99 8.05
N LYS A 86 16.09 -0.71 8.26
CA LYS A 86 16.52 0.05 9.43
C LYS A 86 15.87 -0.48 10.71
N ASN A 87 14.55 -0.62 10.69
CA ASN A 87 13.78 -0.94 11.90
C ASN A 87 13.46 -2.43 12.05
N LYS A 88 13.71 -3.24 10.99
CA LYS A 88 13.38 -4.67 10.92
C LYS A 88 11.90 -4.95 11.18
N LYS A 89 11.02 -4.05 10.68
CA LYS A 89 9.56 -4.09 10.82
C LYS A 89 8.87 -3.84 9.49
N TYR A 90 7.64 -4.30 9.40
CA TYR A 90 6.74 -3.94 8.30
C TYR A 90 5.99 -2.65 8.65
N TYR A 91 5.81 -1.82 7.64
CA TYR A 91 5.00 -0.61 7.72
C TYR A 91 3.98 -0.62 6.59
N LEU A 92 2.75 -0.24 6.91
CA LEU A 92 1.66 -0.09 5.96
C LEU A 92 1.26 1.38 5.89
N TYR A 93 1.19 1.89 4.67
CA TYR A 93 0.88 3.27 4.34
C TYR A 93 -0.35 3.31 3.43
N PRO A 94 -1.55 3.46 3.97
CA PRO A 94 -2.75 3.56 3.16
C PRO A 94 -3.13 5.01 2.86
N THR A 95 -3.99 5.21 1.87
CA THR A 95 -4.87 6.36 1.79
C THR A 95 -5.81 6.35 2.99
N SER A 96 -5.95 7.48 3.70
CA SER A 96 -6.96 7.64 4.76
C SER A 96 -8.25 8.15 4.14
N ASP A 97 -9.28 7.32 4.15
CA ASP A 97 -10.60 7.60 3.60
C ASP A 97 -11.64 7.94 4.69
N GLY A 98 -12.91 8.06 4.29
CA GLY A 98 -14.01 8.40 5.19
C GLY A 98 -14.28 9.90 5.29
N PHE A 99 -13.71 10.69 4.40
CA PHE A 99 -13.93 12.13 4.27
C PHE A 99 -14.95 12.45 3.17
N ASP A 100 -15.73 13.51 3.37
CA ASP A 100 -16.66 13.99 2.35
C ASP A 100 -15.91 14.34 1.05
N GLY A 101 -16.48 13.92 -0.08
CA GLY A 101 -15.94 14.19 -1.41
C GLY A 101 -14.54 13.61 -1.65
N TRP A 102 -14.18 12.57 -0.92
CA TRP A 102 -12.84 11.95 -1.00
C TRP A 102 -11.70 12.91 -0.57
N GLY A 103 -12.04 13.89 0.26
CA GLY A 103 -11.20 15.02 0.63
C GLY A 103 -10.19 14.76 1.75
N GLY A 104 -9.75 13.52 1.95
CA GLY A 104 -8.70 13.21 2.94
C GLY A 104 -7.49 14.11 2.80
N TYR A 105 -6.89 14.54 3.92
CA TYR A 105 -5.80 15.52 3.92
C TYR A 105 -4.57 15.08 4.70
N TYR A 106 -4.55 13.87 5.25
CA TYR A 106 -3.40 13.33 5.96
C TYR A 106 -3.12 11.87 5.63
N PHE A 107 -1.91 11.44 5.90
CA PHE A 107 -1.49 10.05 5.83
C PHE A 107 -1.11 9.53 7.21
N LYS A 108 -1.67 8.39 7.58
CA LYS A 108 -1.30 7.58 8.74
C LYS A 108 -0.40 6.43 8.32
N THR A 109 0.28 5.83 9.29
CA THR A 109 0.99 4.57 9.08
C THR A 109 0.66 3.57 10.18
N PHE A 110 0.85 2.32 9.86
CA PHE A 110 0.72 1.19 10.78
C PHE A 110 1.99 0.38 10.73
N SER A 111 2.36 -0.23 11.85
CA SER A 111 3.53 -1.10 11.92
C SER A 111 3.19 -2.50 12.39
N SER A 112 4.00 -3.48 11.98
CA SER A 112 3.88 -4.87 12.39
C SER A 112 5.25 -5.54 12.42
N ASP A 113 5.48 -6.39 13.41
CA ASP A 113 6.65 -7.25 13.48
C ASP A 113 6.46 -8.58 12.75
N ASN A 114 5.22 -8.95 12.41
CA ASN A 114 4.86 -10.30 11.98
C ASN A 114 3.81 -10.37 10.87
N LEU A 115 3.40 -9.22 10.28
CA LEU A 115 2.31 -9.09 9.30
C LEU A 115 0.93 -9.54 9.83
N LYS A 116 0.85 -9.89 11.09
CA LYS A 116 -0.34 -10.44 11.73
C LYS A 116 -1.00 -9.44 12.64
N ASP A 117 -0.21 -8.80 13.48
CA ASP A 117 -0.67 -7.84 14.47
C ASP A 117 -0.20 -6.46 14.05
N TRP A 118 -1.15 -5.58 13.80
CA TRP A 118 -0.88 -4.23 13.31
C TRP A 118 -1.17 -3.21 14.40
N LYS A 119 -0.27 -2.28 14.57
CA LYS A 119 -0.37 -1.14 15.49
C LYS A 119 -0.50 0.13 14.68
N GLU A 120 -1.52 0.94 14.96
CA GLU A 120 -1.60 2.30 14.43
C GLU A 120 -0.46 3.14 15.03
N GLU A 121 0.27 3.81 14.16
CA GLU A 121 1.29 4.79 14.52
C GLU A 121 0.69 6.20 14.37
N ASN A 122 1.52 7.20 14.13
CA ASN A 122 1.07 8.59 14.03
C ASN A 122 0.70 8.98 12.58
N ILE A 123 0.11 10.16 12.43
CA ILE A 123 0.06 10.89 11.17
C ILE A 123 1.49 11.24 10.79
N ILE A 124 1.91 10.84 9.58
CA ILE A 124 3.27 11.05 9.07
C ILE A 124 3.37 12.25 8.12
N LEU A 125 2.26 12.66 7.54
CA LEU A 125 2.17 13.82 6.66
C LEU A 125 0.75 14.39 6.73
N ASP A 126 0.62 15.67 7.00
CA ASP A 126 -0.63 16.43 6.99
C ASP A 126 -0.55 17.50 5.90
N LEU A 127 -1.30 17.35 4.80
CA LEU A 127 -1.20 18.25 3.65
C LEU A 127 -1.51 19.70 4.01
N LYS A 128 -2.41 19.93 4.96
CA LYS A 128 -2.79 21.28 5.38
C LYS A 128 -1.71 21.99 6.19
N LYS A 129 -0.80 21.24 6.81
CA LYS A 129 0.26 21.79 7.65
C LYS A 129 1.61 21.77 6.96
N ASP A 130 1.89 20.67 6.27
CA ASP A 130 3.24 20.33 5.83
C ASP A 130 3.47 20.64 4.33
N VAL A 131 2.38 20.91 3.57
CA VAL A 131 2.44 21.04 2.11
C VAL A 131 1.79 22.33 1.65
N SER A 132 2.56 23.25 1.07
CA SER A 132 2.08 24.58 0.65
C SER A 132 1.18 24.58 -0.58
N TRP A 133 1.17 23.50 -1.39
CA TRP A 133 0.47 23.41 -2.67
C TRP A 133 -0.70 22.44 -2.67
N ALA A 134 -1.00 21.79 -1.54
CA ALA A 134 -2.09 20.84 -1.40
C ALA A 134 -2.69 20.91 0.00
N ASP A 135 -4.01 20.76 0.09
CA ASP A 135 -4.77 20.77 1.34
C ASP A 135 -5.75 19.60 1.45
N GLY A 136 -5.78 18.76 0.43
CA GLY A 136 -6.68 17.61 0.35
C GLY A 136 -6.28 16.60 -0.71
N ASN A 137 -7.10 15.55 -0.84
CA ASN A 137 -6.86 14.43 -1.75
C ASN A 137 -5.52 13.73 -1.50
N ALA A 138 -5.23 13.48 -0.22
CA ALA A 138 -4.08 12.71 0.24
C ALA A 138 -4.27 11.24 -0.14
N TRP A 139 -3.85 10.87 -1.36
CA TRP A 139 -4.13 9.57 -1.97
C TRP A 139 -2.90 8.82 -2.40
N ALA A 140 -3.06 7.50 -2.49
CA ALA A 140 -2.17 6.56 -3.14
C ALA A 140 -0.68 6.80 -2.82
N PRO A 141 -0.28 6.67 -1.54
CA PRO A 141 1.11 6.85 -1.15
C PRO A 141 1.97 5.70 -1.66
N CYS A 142 3.25 6.01 -1.87
CA CYS A 142 4.29 5.02 -2.14
C CYS A 142 5.55 5.42 -1.39
N ILE A 143 6.25 4.47 -0.78
CA ILE A 143 7.42 4.74 0.03
C ILE A 143 8.64 3.94 -0.42
N ILE A 144 9.79 4.59 -0.44
CA ILE A 144 11.07 3.96 -0.71
C ILE A 144 12.01 4.22 0.47
N GLU A 145 12.56 3.16 1.03
CA GLU A 145 13.69 3.20 1.95
C GLU A 145 14.98 3.02 1.16
N LYS A 146 15.93 3.93 1.29
CA LYS A 146 17.24 3.88 0.64
C LYS A 146 18.35 3.97 1.67
N GLU A 147 19.20 2.95 1.72
CA GLU A 147 20.45 3.02 2.48
C GLU A 147 21.42 3.98 1.78
N THR A 148 21.91 4.99 2.50
CA THR A 148 22.81 6.03 2.00
C THR A 148 24.23 5.90 2.57
N GLY A 149 24.42 5.02 3.54
CA GLY A 149 25.69 4.68 4.18
C GLY A 149 25.41 3.60 5.22
N LYS A 150 26.45 3.01 5.79
CA LYS A 150 26.30 1.89 6.74
C LYS A 150 25.36 2.27 7.90
N GLY A 151 24.17 1.71 7.89
CA GLY A 151 23.13 1.96 8.91
C GLY A 151 22.44 3.32 8.82
N MET A 152 22.72 4.09 7.77
CA MET A 152 22.03 5.36 7.49
C MET A 152 21.02 5.17 6.38
N TYR A 153 19.79 5.66 6.57
CA TYR A 153 18.71 5.48 5.63
C TYR A 153 18.04 6.81 5.35
N LYS A 154 17.55 6.97 4.11
CA LYS A 154 16.63 8.02 3.68
C LYS A 154 15.34 7.39 3.23
N TYR A 155 14.24 8.10 3.48
CA TYR A 155 12.90 7.71 3.06
C TYR A 155 12.37 8.73 2.08
N TYR A 156 11.79 8.22 0.99
CA TYR A 156 11.14 9.04 -0.03
C TYR A 156 9.67 8.61 -0.07
N TYR A 157 8.80 9.49 0.38
CA TYR A 157 7.37 9.26 0.46
C TYR A 157 6.66 10.03 -0.63
N TYR A 158 6.27 9.34 -1.70
CA TYR A 158 5.52 9.91 -2.81
C TYR A 158 4.04 9.84 -2.50
N PHE A 159 3.29 10.87 -2.87
CA PHE A 159 1.85 10.97 -2.63
C PHE A 159 1.15 11.79 -3.68
N SER A 160 -0.13 11.52 -3.90
CA SER A 160 -1.02 12.41 -4.63
C SER A 160 -1.63 13.43 -3.67
N GLY A 161 -1.80 14.66 -4.12
CA GLY A 161 -2.47 15.73 -3.38
C GLY A 161 -2.94 16.85 -4.30
N GLY A 162 -3.77 17.74 -3.81
CA GLY A 162 -4.25 18.89 -4.56
C GLY A 162 -4.99 19.90 -3.71
N LEU A 163 -5.25 21.07 -4.27
CA LEU A 163 -6.15 22.07 -3.71
C LEU A 163 -7.60 21.73 -4.06
N ALA A 164 -8.53 22.17 -3.24
CA ALA A 164 -9.97 22.03 -3.49
C ALA A 164 -10.32 22.59 -4.88
N GLY A 165 -10.98 21.77 -5.72
CA GLY A 165 -11.31 22.11 -7.10
C GLY A 165 -10.14 22.18 -8.08
N GLY A 166 -8.90 21.97 -7.62
CA GLY A 166 -7.69 22.00 -8.42
C GLY A 166 -7.28 20.66 -9.03
N GLN A 167 -6.25 20.71 -9.86
CA GLN A 167 -5.63 19.50 -10.40
C GLN A 167 -4.86 18.75 -9.32
N LYS A 168 -4.85 17.43 -9.43
CA LYS A 168 -4.03 16.57 -8.58
C LYS A 168 -2.59 16.57 -9.10
N LYS A 169 -1.65 16.54 -8.19
CA LYS A 169 -0.20 16.51 -8.47
C LYS A 169 0.46 15.43 -7.62
N ILE A 170 1.63 15.00 -8.04
CA ILE A 170 2.48 14.10 -7.24
C ILE A 170 3.50 14.93 -6.48
N GLY A 171 3.55 14.72 -5.17
CA GLY A 171 4.56 15.27 -4.28
C GLY A 171 5.50 14.21 -3.76
N VAL A 172 6.61 14.66 -3.17
CA VAL A 172 7.54 13.82 -2.43
C VAL A 172 7.93 14.50 -1.12
N ALA A 173 7.79 13.78 -0.01
CA ALA A 173 8.38 14.14 1.27
C ALA A 173 9.64 13.28 1.50
N VAL A 174 10.66 13.85 2.13
CA VAL A 174 11.96 13.18 2.37
C VAL A 174 12.30 13.28 3.85
N ALA A 175 12.71 12.16 4.45
CA ALA A 175 13.15 12.06 5.83
C ALA A 175 14.51 11.32 5.93
#